data_48ebbf6803776890a899310987507145
#
_entry.id   48ebbf6803776890a899310987507145
#
_cell.length_a   1.000
_cell.length_b   1.000
_cell.length_c   1.000
_cell.angle_alpha   90.00
_cell.angle_beta   90.00
_cell.angle_gamma   90.00
#
_symmetry.space_group_name_H-M   'P 1'
#
loop_
_entity.id
_entity.type
_entity.pdbx_description
1 polymer ?
#
loop_
_entity_poly.entity_id
_entity_poly.type
_entity_poly.pdbx_seq_one_letter_code
_entity_poly.pdbx_strand_id
1 'polypeptide(L)'
;MKTIIDGLGWLTTASEWWGTRGIANRIREHIWYSLLALLGAFALGFPVGLAIGHTGKGRFLAANLAGLWRAIPTVGIVGLLFEWRPLTLWPVLSALVVLAVPPIVLNTAAGIDSISPDIRDAARGMGLTGMQTLWQVEIPNALPLIIAGVRSAANQVIATATIAGFVGLGTLGIFIFSGTGGGSRDYDEVAGASMVVIALVLIVEGIFAVVQRKLVSPGVRAPTSRGWFVARPTE
;
A
#
# COMPACT_ATOMS: atom_id res chain seq x y z
N MET A 1 -18.02 -21.14 -11.57
CA MET A 1 -18.27 -21.81 -10.28
C MET A 1 -17.36 -23.03 -10.09
N LYS A 2 -17.19 -23.87 -11.11
CA LYS A 2 -16.31 -25.04 -11.07
C LYS A 2 -14.87 -24.67 -10.70
N THR A 3 -14.25 -23.70 -11.34
CA THR A 3 -12.88 -23.22 -11.11
C THR A 3 -12.61 -22.74 -9.66
N ILE A 4 -13.61 -22.17 -8.99
CA ILE A 4 -13.46 -21.76 -7.59
C ILE A 4 -13.43 -22.98 -6.65
N ILE A 5 -14.26 -23.97 -6.92
CA ILE A 5 -14.31 -25.22 -6.14
C ILE A 5 -13.01 -26.00 -6.33
N ASP A 6 -12.52 -26.07 -7.57
CA ASP A 6 -11.28 -26.75 -7.93
C ASP A 6 -10.06 -26.05 -7.27
N GLY A 7 -10.03 -24.70 -7.26
CA GLY A 7 -9.02 -23.93 -6.54
C GLY A 7 -9.04 -24.13 -5.01
N LEU A 8 -10.21 -24.31 -4.41
CA LEU A 8 -10.32 -24.71 -3.01
C LEU A 8 -9.79 -26.12 -2.79
N GLY A 9 -10.07 -27.05 -3.72
CA GLY A 9 -9.51 -28.40 -3.72
C GLY A 9 -7.97 -28.39 -3.72
N TRP A 10 -7.35 -27.57 -4.58
CA TRP A 10 -5.91 -27.39 -4.61
C TRP A 10 -5.35 -26.87 -3.28
N LEU A 11 -6.01 -25.89 -2.66
CA LEU A 11 -5.61 -25.35 -1.35
C LEU A 11 -5.75 -26.36 -0.20
N THR A 12 -6.60 -27.38 -0.33
CA THR A 12 -6.75 -28.42 0.69
C THR A 12 -5.76 -29.56 0.52
N THR A 13 -5.02 -29.62 -0.58
CA THR A 13 -4.03 -30.65 -0.86
C THR A 13 -2.75 -30.39 -0.07
N ALA A 14 -2.48 -31.22 0.93
CA ALA A 14 -1.35 -31.00 1.86
C ALA A 14 0.02 -30.99 1.18
N SER A 15 0.23 -31.75 0.09
CA SER A 15 1.48 -31.77 -0.68
C SER A 15 1.84 -30.42 -1.32
N GLU A 16 0.85 -29.61 -1.66
CA GLU A 16 1.05 -28.31 -2.30
C GLU A 16 1.60 -27.23 -1.32
N TRP A 17 1.41 -27.46 -0.02
CA TRP A 17 1.84 -26.48 0.98
C TRP A 17 3.33 -26.52 1.30
N TRP A 18 3.98 -27.67 1.14
CA TRP A 18 5.33 -27.91 1.63
C TRP A 18 6.37 -28.03 0.51
N GLY A 19 7.64 -27.80 0.86
CA GLY A 19 8.74 -27.85 -0.07
C GLY A 19 9.19 -26.47 -0.59
N THR A 20 10.22 -26.45 -1.42
CA THR A 20 10.82 -25.21 -1.96
C THR A 20 9.88 -24.44 -2.88
N ARG A 21 8.95 -25.13 -3.54
CA ARG A 21 7.92 -24.54 -4.40
C ARG A 21 6.54 -24.48 -3.73
N GLY A 22 6.44 -24.91 -2.47
CA GLY A 22 5.16 -24.99 -1.76
C GLY A 22 4.54 -23.62 -1.47
N ILE A 23 3.22 -23.60 -1.31
CA ILE A 23 2.39 -22.40 -1.07
C ILE A 23 2.93 -21.61 0.12
N ALA A 24 3.28 -22.27 1.24
CA ALA A 24 3.77 -21.61 2.44
C ALA A 24 5.07 -20.82 2.18
N ASN A 25 6.01 -21.39 1.41
CA ASN A 25 7.23 -20.70 1.06
C ASN A 25 6.97 -19.50 0.14
N ARG A 26 6.05 -19.64 -0.82
CA ARG A 26 5.65 -18.55 -1.73
C ARG A 26 4.91 -17.43 -1.01
N ILE A 27 4.10 -17.73 0.01
CA ILE A 27 3.49 -16.73 0.89
C ILE A 27 4.59 -15.95 1.63
N ARG A 28 5.57 -16.65 2.22
CA ARG A 28 6.68 -16.01 2.94
C ARG A 28 7.47 -15.06 2.03
N GLU A 29 7.84 -15.51 0.83
CA GLU A 29 8.58 -14.69 -0.15
C GLU A 29 7.74 -13.50 -0.61
N HIS A 30 6.46 -13.72 -0.88
CA HIS A 30 5.52 -12.67 -1.27
C HIS A 30 5.40 -11.58 -0.22
N ILE A 31 5.21 -11.95 1.05
CA ILE A 31 5.14 -11.01 2.18
C ILE A 31 6.48 -10.29 2.34
N TRP A 32 7.61 -11.01 2.24
CA TRP A 32 8.93 -10.42 2.41
C TRP A 32 9.24 -9.36 1.36
N TYR A 33 8.97 -9.65 0.08
CA TYR A 33 9.20 -8.68 -1.00
C TYR A 33 8.25 -7.50 -0.91
N SER A 34 7.00 -7.74 -0.55
CA SER A 34 6.03 -6.67 -0.31
C SER A 34 6.44 -5.76 0.85
N LEU A 35 6.94 -6.33 1.95
CA LEU A 35 7.41 -5.57 3.10
C LEU A 35 8.64 -4.73 2.75
N LEU A 36 9.64 -5.30 2.07
CA LEU A 36 10.83 -4.57 1.64
C LEU A 36 10.47 -3.40 0.71
N ALA A 37 9.58 -3.62 -0.25
CA ALA A 37 9.11 -2.58 -1.14
C ALA A 37 8.35 -1.48 -0.39
N LEU A 38 7.48 -1.85 0.55
CA LEU A 38 6.73 -0.89 1.36
C LEU A 38 7.64 -0.05 2.26
N LEU A 39 8.63 -0.67 2.90
CA LEU A 39 9.64 0.03 3.72
C LEU A 39 10.46 1.01 2.87
N GLY A 40 10.91 0.60 1.68
CA GLY A 40 11.61 1.48 0.75
C GLY A 40 10.74 2.65 0.30
N ALA A 41 9.48 2.38 -0.05
CA ALA A 41 8.53 3.40 -0.45
C ALA A 41 8.20 4.37 0.70
N PHE A 42 8.08 3.87 1.92
CA PHE A 42 7.86 4.71 3.10
C PHE A 42 9.08 5.60 3.39
N ALA A 43 10.29 5.04 3.35
CA ALA A 43 11.53 5.78 3.58
C ALA A 43 11.72 6.94 2.59
N LEU A 44 11.25 6.79 1.35
CA LEU A 44 11.30 7.83 0.33
C LEU A 44 10.07 8.75 0.37
N GLY A 45 8.89 8.17 0.43
CA GLY A 45 7.63 8.89 0.26
C GLY A 45 7.22 9.70 1.48
N PHE A 46 7.46 9.20 2.69
CA PHE A 46 7.05 9.87 3.92
C PHE A 46 7.79 11.21 4.11
N PRO A 47 9.12 11.31 4.03
CA PRO A 47 9.82 12.58 4.15
C PRO A 47 9.42 13.59 3.07
N VAL A 48 9.23 13.12 1.83
CA VAL A 48 8.79 13.98 0.72
C VAL A 48 7.38 14.51 0.98
N GLY A 49 6.45 13.64 1.43
CA GLY A 49 5.10 14.04 1.79
C GLY A 49 5.06 15.04 2.94
N LEU A 50 5.90 14.84 3.98
CA LEU A 50 6.06 15.81 5.08
C LEU A 50 6.56 17.16 4.58
N ALA A 51 7.61 17.17 3.76
CA ALA A 51 8.18 18.40 3.22
C ALA A 51 7.15 19.18 2.38
N ILE A 52 6.40 18.51 1.53
CA ILE A 52 5.35 19.13 0.70
C ILE A 52 4.21 19.67 1.58
N GLY A 53 3.71 18.88 2.53
CA GLY A 53 2.62 19.28 3.42
C GLY A 53 2.99 20.44 4.32
N HIS A 54 4.18 20.39 4.96
CA HIS A 54 4.65 21.40 5.90
C HIS A 54 5.02 22.73 5.21
N THR A 55 5.69 22.68 4.06
CA THR A 55 6.15 23.89 3.35
C THR A 55 5.11 24.44 2.39
N GLY A 56 4.14 23.65 1.97
CA GLY A 56 3.20 23.96 0.89
C GLY A 56 3.80 23.97 -0.51
N LYS A 57 5.13 23.80 -0.63
CA LYS A 57 5.83 23.84 -1.91
C LYS A 57 5.73 22.50 -2.61
N GLY A 58 5.48 22.52 -3.93
CA GLY A 58 5.43 21.28 -4.74
C GLY A 58 4.08 20.56 -4.76
N ARG A 59 3.02 21.09 -4.14
CA ARG A 59 1.66 20.49 -4.15
C ARG A 59 1.15 20.21 -5.56
N PHE A 60 1.26 21.20 -6.44
CA PHE A 60 0.87 21.07 -7.84
C PHE A 60 1.64 19.94 -8.55
N LEU A 61 2.94 19.88 -8.33
CA LEU A 61 3.79 18.85 -8.92
C LEU A 61 3.43 17.46 -8.39
N ALA A 62 3.25 17.32 -7.08
CA ALA A 62 2.88 16.05 -6.45
C ALA A 62 1.52 15.54 -6.98
N ALA A 63 0.51 16.41 -7.07
CA ALA A 63 -0.82 16.05 -7.54
C ALA A 63 -0.81 15.61 -9.02
N ASN A 64 -0.09 16.31 -9.88
CA ASN A 64 0.01 15.96 -11.30
C ASN A 64 0.86 14.71 -11.54
N LEU A 65 2.00 14.56 -10.84
CA LEU A 65 2.83 13.37 -10.93
C LEU A 65 2.07 12.11 -10.49
N ALA A 66 1.21 12.20 -9.49
CA ALA A 66 0.42 11.04 -9.05
C ALA A 66 -0.56 10.53 -10.12
N GLY A 67 -1.10 11.42 -10.95
CA GLY A 67 -1.91 11.05 -12.11
C GLY A 67 -1.08 10.32 -13.18
N LEU A 68 0.07 10.88 -13.54
CA LEU A 68 0.99 10.30 -14.52
C LEU A 68 1.55 8.95 -14.06
N TRP A 69 1.82 8.81 -12.77
CA TRP A 69 2.38 7.58 -12.20
C TRP A 69 1.48 6.36 -12.36
N ARG A 70 0.17 6.56 -12.30
CA ARG A 70 -0.82 5.49 -12.53
C ARG A 70 -0.92 5.07 -14.00
N ALA A 71 -0.49 5.91 -14.92
CA ALA A 71 -0.47 5.62 -16.35
C ALA A 71 0.71 4.72 -16.76
N ILE A 72 1.74 4.60 -15.93
CA ILE A 72 2.92 3.81 -16.25
C ILE A 72 2.60 2.31 -16.02
N PRO A 73 2.69 1.46 -17.05
CA PRO A 73 2.43 0.04 -16.90
C PRO A 73 3.52 -0.62 -16.05
N THR A 74 3.16 -1.12 -14.87
CA THR A 74 4.10 -1.73 -13.92
C THR A 74 4.88 -2.89 -14.54
N VAL A 75 4.20 -3.72 -15.35
CA VAL A 75 4.85 -4.82 -16.09
C VAL A 75 5.92 -4.29 -17.04
N GLY A 76 5.67 -3.13 -17.68
CA GLY A 76 6.63 -2.46 -18.55
C GLY A 76 7.89 -2.02 -17.79
N ILE A 77 7.72 -1.40 -16.60
CA ILE A 77 8.85 -1.01 -15.76
C ILE A 77 9.67 -2.24 -15.35
N VAL A 78 8.99 -3.29 -14.86
CA VAL A 78 9.68 -4.53 -14.47
C VAL A 78 10.45 -5.11 -15.64
N GLY A 79 9.84 -5.18 -16.84
CA GLY A 79 10.49 -5.69 -18.04
C GLY A 79 11.73 -4.89 -18.43
N LEU A 80 11.63 -3.55 -18.46
CA LEU A 80 12.77 -2.66 -18.78
C LEU A 80 13.92 -2.78 -17.77
N LEU A 81 13.59 -2.83 -16.48
CA LEU A 81 14.62 -2.96 -15.44
C LEU A 81 15.24 -4.36 -15.42
N PHE A 82 14.47 -5.38 -15.83
CA PHE A 82 14.95 -6.76 -15.91
C PHE A 82 15.96 -6.97 -17.03
N GLU A 83 15.88 -6.20 -18.12
CA GLU A 83 16.88 -6.19 -19.19
C GLU A 83 18.26 -5.78 -18.66
N TRP A 84 18.30 -4.86 -17.70
CA TRP A 84 19.56 -4.36 -17.13
C TRP A 84 20.15 -5.29 -16.07
N ARG A 85 19.31 -5.99 -15.30
CA ARG A 85 19.71 -6.91 -14.22
C ARG A 85 18.82 -8.13 -14.18
N PRO A 86 18.96 -9.07 -15.10
CA PRO A 86 18.13 -10.27 -15.15
C PRO A 86 18.31 -11.15 -13.91
N LEU A 87 17.27 -11.88 -13.55
CA LEU A 87 17.24 -12.87 -12.45
C LEU A 87 17.61 -12.34 -11.07
N THR A 88 17.42 -11.04 -10.83
CA THR A 88 17.61 -10.40 -9.51
C THR A 88 16.31 -9.83 -8.96
N LEU A 89 16.25 -9.61 -7.64
CA LEU A 89 15.09 -8.98 -6.98
C LEU A 89 14.96 -7.48 -7.28
N TRP A 90 16.06 -6.83 -7.66
CA TRP A 90 16.12 -5.37 -7.80
C TRP A 90 15.10 -4.77 -8.78
N PRO A 91 14.91 -5.30 -9.99
CA PRO A 91 13.91 -4.77 -10.91
C PRO A 91 12.50 -4.74 -10.32
N VAL A 92 12.11 -5.86 -9.69
CA VAL A 92 10.78 -5.98 -9.09
C VAL A 92 10.64 -5.08 -7.89
N LEU A 93 11.60 -5.09 -6.95
CA LEU A 93 11.56 -4.23 -5.77
C LEU A 93 11.53 -2.75 -6.18
N SER A 94 12.36 -2.34 -7.15
CA SER A 94 12.36 -0.96 -7.63
C SER A 94 11.02 -0.55 -8.21
N ALA A 95 10.41 -1.40 -9.04
CA ALA A 95 9.10 -1.13 -9.62
C ALA A 95 8.00 -1.03 -8.54
N LEU A 96 8.02 -1.91 -7.55
CA LEU A 96 7.07 -1.90 -6.44
C LEU A 96 7.25 -0.66 -5.55
N VAL A 97 8.50 -0.27 -5.25
CA VAL A 97 8.81 0.96 -4.49
C VAL A 97 8.28 2.17 -5.25
N VAL A 98 8.63 2.26 -6.53
CA VAL A 98 8.19 3.34 -7.42
C VAL A 98 6.66 3.46 -7.39
N LEU A 99 5.95 2.35 -7.49
CA LEU A 99 4.48 2.29 -7.47
C LEU A 99 3.88 2.72 -6.12
N ALA A 100 4.53 2.41 -5.02
CA ALA A 100 4.04 2.64 -3.66
C ALA A 100 4.35 4.05 -3.10
N VAL A 101 5.32 4.77 -3.66
CA VAL A 101 5.69 6.13 -3.21
C VAL A 101 4.55 7.13 -3.33
N PRO A 102 3.82 7.26 -4.47
CA PRO A 102 2.80 8.28 -4.64
C PRO A 102 1.66 8.26 -3.62
N PRO A 103 1.02 7.12 -3.30
CA PRO A 103 -0.03 7.12 -2.28
C PRO A 103 0.47 7.55 -0.90
N ILE A 104 1.73 7.25 -0.54
CA ILE A 104 2.33 7.69 0.72
C ILE A 104 2.57 9.20 0.69
N VAL A 105 3.19 9.73 -0.37
CA VAL A 105 3.46 11.18 -0.53
C VAL A 105 2.18 11.98 -0.45
N LEU A 106 1.18 11.60 -1.25
CA LEU A 106 -0.06 12.36 -1.38
C LEU A 106 -0.87 12.37 -0.10
N ASN A 107 -1.04 11.21 0.53
CA ASN A 107 -1.83 11.13 1.76
C ASN A 107 -1.11 11.80 2.93
N THR A 108 0.22 11.72 3.01
CA THR A 108 1.01 12.43 4.02
C THR A 108 0.89 13.94 3.83
N ALA A 109 1.10 14.44 2.61
CA ALA A 109 0.98 15.86 2.31
C ALA A 109 -0.45 16.38 2.56
N ALA A 110 -1.48 15.65 2.11
CA ALA A 110 -2.87 16.01 2.34
C ALA A 110 -3.23 15.97 3.83
N GLY A 111 -2.67 15.02 4.59
CA GLY A 111 -2.87 14.93 6.04
C GLY A 111 -2.37 16.16 6.76
N ILE A 112 -1.16 16.61 6.46
CA ILE A 112 -0.59 17.82 7.01
C ILE A 112 -1.36 19.06 6.54
N ASP A 113 -1.73 19.12 5.27
CA ASP A 113 -2.44 20.26 4.70
C ASP A 113 -3.85 20.45 5.26
N SER A 114 -4.50 19.37 5.67
CA SER A 114 -5.85 19.39 6.26
C SER A 114 -5.94 20.02 7.66
N ILE A 115 -4.79 20.32 8.29
CA ILE A 115 -4.75 20.88 9.63
C ILE A 115 -5.14 22.36 9.57
N SER A 116 -6.12 22.74 10.40
CA SER A 116 -6.59 24.13 10.50
C SER A 116 -5.43 25.10 10.74
N PRO A 117 -5.41 26.26 10.06
CA PRO A 117 -4.47 27.33 10.33
C PRO A 117 -4.44 27.75 11.81
N ASP A 118 -5.61 27.77 12.47
CA ASP A 118 -5.72 28.14 13.89
C ASP A 118 -4.87 27.26 14.81
N ILE A 119 -4.81 25.95 14.51
CA ILE A 119 -3.98 24.99 15.27
C ILE A 119 -2.50 25.33 15.10
N ARG A 120 -2.08 25.66 13.88
CA ARG A 120 -0.69 26.03 13.58
C ARG A 120 -0.34 27.39 14.21
N ASP A 121 -1.24 28.34 14.18
CA ASP A 121 -1.04 29.69 14.78
C ASP A 121 -0.99 29.60 16.30
N ALA A 122 -1.84 28.76 16.92
CA ALA A 122 -1.75 28.48 18.35
C ALA A 122 -0.40 27.86 18.73
N ALA A 123 0.10 26.91 17.95
CA ALA A 123 1.42 26.31 18.17
C ALA A 123 2.55 27.35 18.10
N ARG A 124 2.50 28.23 17.10
CA ARG A 124 3.46 29.35 16.96
C ARG A 124 3.34 30.35 18.11
N GLY A 125 2.12 30.64 18.52
CA GLY A 125 1.86 31.55 19.68
C GLY A 125 2.42 30.98 20.99
N MET A 126 2.50 29.66 21.13
CA MET A 126 3.17 28.97 22.25
C MET A 126 4.71 28.94 22.13
N GLY A 127 5.29 29.49 21.05
CA GLY A 127 6.72 29.55 20.83
C GLY A 127 7.32 28.30 20.20
N LEU A 128 6.52 27.38 19.63
CA LEU A 128 7.06 26.22 18.94
C LEU A 128 7.78 26.62 17.64
N THR A 129 8.97 26.08 17.43
CA THR A 129 9.68 26.20 16.16
C THR A 129 8.97 25.40 15.07
N GLY A 130 9.24 25.68 13.80
CA GLY A 130 8.64 24.94 12.68
C GLY A 130 8.81 23.41 12.79
N MET A 131 10.01 22.95 13.18
CA MET A 131 10.28 21.52 13.36
C MET A 131 9.52 20.92 14.56
N GLN A 132 9.39 21.68 15.65
CA GLN A 132 8.57 21.28 16.80
C GLN A 132 7.09 21.22 16.42
N THR A 133 6.60 22.19 15.67
CA THR A 133 5.22 22.20 15.14
C THR A 133 4.99 20.96 14.25
N LEU A 134 5.93 20.63 13.37
CA LEU A 134 5.82 19.44 12.51
C LEU A 134 5.66 18.15 13.34
N TRP A 135 6.57 17.91 14.30
CA TRP A 135 6.60 16.64 15.03
C TRP A 135 5.54 16.54 16.13
N GLN A 136 5.25 17.65 16.83
CA GLN A 136 4.37 17.64 18.00
C GLN A 136 2.91 17.93 17.67
N VAL A 137 2.66 18.60 16.54
CA VAL A 137 1.31 19.05 16.17
C VAL A 137 0.88 18.46 14.83
N GLU A 138 1.68 18.66 13.76
CA GLU A 138 1.23 18.32 12.42
C GLU A 138 1.19 16.79 12.20
N ILE A 139 2.24 16.07 12.50
CA ILE A 139 2.27 14.59 12.30
C ILE A 139 1.19 13.89 13.14
N PRO A 140 1.01 14.15 14.43
CA PRO A 140 -0.04 13.50 15.21
C PRO A 140 -1.45 13.75 14.67
N ASN A 141 -1.73 14.96 14.20
CA ASN A 141 -3.03 15.31 13.61
C ASN A 141 -3.22 14.71 12.19
N ALA A 142 -2.14 14.62 11.42
CA ALA A 142 -2.15 14.02 10.08
C ALA A 142 -2.13 12.48 10.09
N LEU A 143 -1.90 11.85 11.25
CA LEU A 143 -1.69 10.40 11.37
C LEU A 143 -2.79 9.54 10.70
N PRO A 144 -4.08 9.88 10.77
CA PRO A 144 -5.13 9.13 10.07
C PRO A 144 -4.89 9.02 8.57
N LEU A 145 -4.52 10.12 7.93
CA LEU A 145 -4.26 10.16 6.48
C LEU A 145 -2.90 9.54 6.14
N ILE A 146 -1.89 9.71 6.98
CA ILE A 146 -0.59 9.04 6.81
C ILE A 146 -0.79 7.51 6.81
N ILE A 147 -1.52 6.99 7.79
CA ILE A 147 -1.83 5.55 7.86
C ILE A 147 -2.64 5.11 6.64
N ALA A 148 -3.61 5.90 6.19
CA ALA A 148 -4.39 5.59 4.99
C ALA A 148 -3.52 5.53 3.73
N GLY A 149 -2.51 6.39 3.61
CA GLY A 149 -1.52 6.37 2.52
C GLY A 149 -0.68 5.10 2.52
N VAL A 150 -0.15 4.72 3.67
CA VAL A 150 0.64 3.48 3.83
C VAL A 150 -0.21 2.25 3.57
N ARG A 151 -1.45 2.22 4.05
CA ARG A 151 -2.44 1.15 3.80
C ARG A 151 -2.73 1.00 2.30
N SER A 152 -2.98 2.10 1.60
CA SER A 152 -3.20 2.10 0.15
C SER A 152 -1.98 1.57 -0.60
N ALA A 153 -0.77 2.01 -0.21
CA ALA A 153 0.49 1.52 -0.77
C ALA A 153 0.68 0.02 -0.51
N ALA A 154 0.41 -0.46 0.71
CA ALA A 154 0.54 -1.88 1.08
C ALA A 154 -0.39 -2.76 0.24
N ASN A 155 -1.66 -2.39 0.10
CA ASN A 155 -2.63 -3.13 -0.71
C ASN A 155 -2.19 -3.19 -2.18
N GLN A 156 -1.70 -2.08 -2.71
CA GLN A 156 -1.20 -2.00 -4.08
C GLN A 156 0.05 -2.86 -4.28
N VAL A 157 1.01 -2.80 -3.35
CA VAL A 157 2.23 -3.60 -3.41
C VAL A 157 1.92 -5.08 -3.35
N ILE A 158 1.09 -5.54 -2.41
CA ILE A 158 0.73 -6.96 -2.26
C ILE A 158 0.07 -7.48 -3.53
N ALA A 159 -0.91 -6.75 -4.08
CA ALA A 159 -1.56 -7.16 -5.32
C ALA A 159 -0.59 -7.22 -6.51
N THR A 160 0.34 -6.26 -6.60
CA THR A 160 1.26 -6.12 -7.74
C THR A 160 2.50 -7.01 -7.60
N ALA A 161 2.88 -7.42 -6.38
CA ALA A 161 4.02 -8.34 -6.15
C ALA A 161 3.84 -9.70 -6.83
N THR A 162 2.62 -10.06 -7.24
CA THR A 162 2.38 -11.23 -8.12
C THR A 162 3.15 -11.17 -9.43
N ILE A 163 3.43 -9.95 -9.95
CA ILE A 163 4.21 -9.76 -11.19
C ILE A 163 5.63 -10.34 -11.07
N ALA A 164 6.18 -10.46 -9.86
CA ALA A 164 7.46 -11.13 -9.65
C ALA A 164 7.47 -12.57 -10.17
N GLY A 165 6.33 -13.26 -10.12
CA GLY A 165 6.15 -14.59 -10.68
C GLY A 165 6.29 -14.63 -12.21
N PHE A 166 5.92 -13.55 -12.91
CA PHE A 166 6.09 -13.44 -14.36
C PHE A 166 7.57 -13.46 -14.78
N VAL A 167 8.45 -12.91 -13.96
CA VAL A 167 9.92 -12.93 -14.21
C VAL A 167 10.62 -14.10 -13.50
N GLY A 168 9.88 -15.09 -13.04
CA GLY A 168 10.45 -16.31 -12.43
C GLY A 168 10.92 -16.16 -10.99
N LEU A 169 10.61 -15.05 -10.32
CA LEU A 169 10.94 -14.85 -8.91
C LEU A 169 9.85 -15.44 -8.00
N GLY A 170 10.29 -15.99 -6.87
CA GLY A 170 9.43 -16.71 -5.93
C GLY A 170 8.40 -15.82 -5.26
N THR A 171 7.18 -15.79 -5.79
CA THR A 171 5.99 -15.22 -5.14
C THR A 171 4.78 -16.10 -5.47
N LEU A 172 3.63 -15.79 -4.88
CA LEU A 172 2.35 -16.42 -5.25
C LEU A 172 2.03 -16.25 -6.75
N GLY A 173 2.61 -15.24 -7.39
CA GLY A 173 2.48 -15.03 -8.83
C GLY A 173 3.02 -16.17 -9.70
N ILE A 174 3.95 -16.99 -9.20
CA ILE A 174 4.42 -18.17 -9.95
C ILE A 174 3.24 -19.07 -10.31
N PHE A 175 2.35 -19.39 -9.36
CA PHE A 175 1.18 -20.23 -9.60
C PHE A 175 0.18 -19.59 -10.58
N ILE A 176 0.09 -18.24 -10.55
CA ILE A 176 -0.80 -17.50 -11.45
C ILE A 176 -0.26 -17.53 -12.89
N PHE A 177 1.05 -17.33 -13.07
CA PHE A 177 1.65 -17.22 -14.39
C PHE A 177 2.06 -18.57 -14.98
N SER A 178 2.47 -19.58 -14.18
CA SER A 178 2.74 -20.91 -14.65
C SER A 178 1.49 -21.60 -15.20
N GLY A 179 0.35 -21.44 -14.55
CA GLY A 179 -0.93 -21.96 -15.03
C GLY A 179 -1.44 -21.34 -16.32
N THR A 180 -0.85 -20.21 -16.78
CA THR A 180 -1.23 -19.54 -18.04
C THR A 180 -0.27 -19.80 -19.21
N GLY A 181 0.88 -20.42 -18.97
CA GLY A 181 2.06 -20.40 -19.87
C GLY A 181 2.40 -21.67 -20.63
N GLY A 182 1.55 -22.65 -20.76
CA GLY A 182 1.85 -23.75 -21.68
C GLY A 182 1.28 -25.11 -21.33
N GLY A 183 0.52 -25.67 -22.22
CA GLY A 183 0.19 -27.09 -22.39
C GLY A 183 -0.96 -27.62 -21.55
N SER A 184 -0.94 -27.57 -20.27
CA SER A 184 -2.09 -27.79 -19.37
C SER A 184 -2.31 -26.56 -18.54
N ARG A 185 -3.46 -25.92 -18.72
CA ARG A 185 -3.85 -24.75 -17.90
C ARG A 185 -4.39 -25.29 -16.58
N ASP A 186 -3.55 -25.29 -15.55
CA ASP A 186 -3.99 -25.61 -14.20
C ASP A 186 -4.71 -24.39 -13.59
N TYR A 187 -5.96 -24.22 -14.02
CA TYR A 187 -6.82 -23.14 -13.50
C TYR A 187 -7.04 -23.24 -11.99
N ASP A 188 -6.82 -24.40 -11.41
CA ASP A 188 -6.95 -24.69 -10.00
C ASP A 188 -5.86 -23.97 -9.20
N GLU A 189 -4.60 -24.04 -9.66
CA GLU A 189 -3.48 -23.29 -9.08
C GLU A 189 -3.70 -21.78 -9.20
N VAL A 190 -4.14 -21.30 -10.38
CA VAL A 190 -4.41 -19.89 -10.62
C VAL A 190 -5.50 -19.38 -9.67
N ALA A 191 -6.60 -20.12 -9.56
CA ALA A 191 -7.72 -19.76 -8.68
C ALA A 191 -7.30 -19.80 -7.21
N GLY A 192 -6.64 -20.88 -6.77
CA GLY A 192 -6.16 -21.06 -5.42
C GLY A 192 -5.16 -19.96 -5.01
N ALA A 193 -4.14 -19.71 -5.83
CA ALA A 193 -3.16 -18.66 -5.57
C ALA A 193 -3.79 -17.26 -5.53
N SER A 194 -4.75 -16.98 -6.42
CA SER A 194 -5.49 -15.72 -6.41
C SER A 194 -6.29 -15.54 -5.10
N MET A 195 -6.93 -16.60 -4.60
CA MET A 195 -7.63 -16.57 -3.31
C MET A 195 -6.68 -16.28 -2.15
N VAL A 196 -5.46 -16.85 -2.17
CA VAL A 196 -4.45 -16.58 -1.13
C VAL A 196 -4.01 -15.11 -1.18
N VAL A 197 -3.79 -14.54 -2.36
CA VAL A 197 -3.45 -13.11 -2.50
C VAL A 197 -4.57 -12.23 -1.98
N ILE A 198 -5.83 -12.53 -2.31
CA ILE A 198 -7.00 -11.80 -1.79
C ILE A 198 -7.04 -11.89 -0.27
N ALA A 199 -6.87 -13.08 0.30
CA ALA A 199 -6.83 -13.29 1.74
C ALA A 199 -5.72 -12.48 2.41
N LEU A 200 -4.52 -12.43 1.82
CA LEU A 200 -3.42 -11.59 2.32
C LEU A 200 -3.78 -10.11 2.34
N VAL A 201 -4.38 -9.60 1.26
CA VAL A 201 -4.83 -8.19 1.21
C VAL A 201 -5.86 -7.92 2.31
N LEU A 202 -6.84 -8.82 2.50
CA LEU A 202 -7.87 -8.66 3.53
C LEU A 202 -7.28 -8.71 4.95
N ILE A 203 -6.30 -9.57 5.19
CA ILE A 203 -5.60 -9.65 6.49
C ILE A 203 -4.84 -8.34 6.76
N VAL A 204 -4.09 -7.85 5.78
CA VAL A 204 -3.34 -6.59 5.91
C VAL A 204 -4.30 -5.41 6.10
N GLU A 205 -5.42 -5.38 5.40
CA GLU A 205 -6.49 -4.40 5.56
C GLU A 205 -7.04 -4.41 7.00
N GLY A 206 -7.28 -5.59 7.55
CA GLY A 206 -7.69 -5.76 8.94
C GLY A 206 -6.64 -5.27 9.94
N ILE A 207 -5.35 -5.58 9.70
CA ILE A 207 -4.24 -5.10 10.53
C ILE A 207 -4.19 -3.57 10.53
N PHE A 208 -4.25 -2.93 9.36
CA PHE A 208 -4.26 -1.47 9.28
C PHE A 208 -5.49 -0.85 9.94
N ALA A 209 -6.67 -1.47 9.86
CA ALA A 209 -7.86 -1.01 10.57
C ALA A 209 -7.66 -1.03 12.09
N VAL A 210 -7.02 -2.06 12.62
CA VAL A 210 -6.68 -2.15 14.06
C VAL A 210 -5.61 -1.12 14.44
N VAL A 211 -4.55 -0.98 13.64
CA VAL A 211 -3.48 0.00 13.85
C VAL A 211 -4.06 1.41 13.88
N GLN A 212 -4.90 1.75 12.92
CA GLN A 212 -5.56 3.06 12.86
C GLN A 212 -6.42 3.31 14.10
N ARG A 213 -7.18 2.31 14.56
CA ARG A 213 -7.99 2.43 15.79
C ARG A 213 -7.15 2.63 17.05
N LYS A 214 -5.94 2.07 17.12
CA LYS A 214 -5.08 2.18 18.30
C LYS A 214 -4.24 3.46 18.30
N LEU A 215 -3.73 3.87 17.14
CA LEU A 215 -2.79 4.98 17.04
C LEU A 215 -3.47 6.33 16.87
N VAL A 216 -4.67 6.38 16.28
CA VAL A 216 -5.40 7.63 16.08
C VAL A 216 -6.19 7.99 17.33
N SER A 217 -5.86 9.14 17.93
CA SER A 217 -6.59 9.70 19.07
C SER A 217 -8.08 9.88 18.76
N PRO A 218 -8.99 9.63 19.72
CA PRO A 218 -10.43 9.85 19.54
C PRO A 218 -10.78 11.28 19.08
N GLY A 219 -10.01 12.29 19.50
CA GLY A 219 -10.23 13.68 19.12
C GLY A 219 -9.89 14.02 17.67
N VAL A 220 -9.06 13.18 17.00
CA VAL A 220 -8.65 13.36 15.60
C VAL A 220 -9.46 12.46 14.66
N ARG A 221 -10.22 11.50 15.20
CA ARG A 221 -11.14 10.69 14.40
C ARG A 221 -12.21 11.60 13.83
N ALA A 222 -12.41 11.56 12.50
CA ALA A 222 -13.52 12.28 11.87
C ALA A 222 -14.81 12.03 12.65
N PRO A 223 -15.62 13.05 12.94
CA PRO A 223 -16.90 12.85 13.56
C PRO A 223 -17.68 11.91 12.65
N THR A 224 -17.99 10.70 13.16
CA THR A 224 -19.01 9.87 12.54
C THR A 224 -20.21 10.77 12.38
N SER A 225 -20.77 10.86 11.18
CA SER A 225 -21.86 11.75 10.78
C SER A 225 -23.19 11.49 11.52
N ARG A 226 -23.14 11.36 12.83
CA ARG A 226 -24.24 11.32 13.75
C ARG A 226 -24.35 12.68 14.42
N GLY A 227 -25.13 13.59 13.82
CA GLY A 227 -25.58 14.74 14.57
C GLY A 227 -25.56 16.11 13.91
N TRP A 228 -25.85 16.24 12.61
CA TRP A 228 -26.16 17.55 12.03
C TRP A 228 -27.64 17.71 11.63
N PHE A 229 -28.53 17.02 12.33
CA PHE A 229 -29.94 17.42 12.40
C PHE A 229 -30.21 18.12 13.75
N VAL A 230 -29.58 19.24 13.98
CA VAL A 230 -30.14 20.22 14.92
C VAL A 230 -31.18 20.96 14.14
N ALA A 231 -32.45 20.69 14.46
CA ALA A 231 -33.61 21.40 13.96
C ALA A 231 -33.37 22.92 14.04
N ARG A 232 -33.55 23.61 12.92
CA ARG A 232 -33.70 25.08 12.94
C ARG A 232 -34.97 25.38 13.70
N PRO A 233 -34.94 26.28 14.70
CA PRO A 233 -36.17 26.81 15.23
C PRO A 233 -36.91 27.52 14.11
N THR A 234 -38.13 27.12 13.87
CA THR A 234 -39.09 27.89 13.05
C THR A 234 -39.45 29.14 13.83
N GLU A 235 -39.05 30.31 13.37
CA GLU A 235 -39.75 31.57 13.54
C GLU A 235 -40.38 32.00 12.24
#